data_6e699fe0bd28125d8d74e67302bb465f
#
_entry.id   6e699fe0bd28125d8d74e67302bb465f
#
_cell.length_a   1.000
_cell.length_b   1.000
_cell.length_c   1.000
_cell.angle_alpha   90.00
_cell.angle_beta   90.00
_cell.angle_gamma   90.00
#
_symmetry.space_group_name_H-M   'P 1'
#
loop_
_entity.id
_entity.type
_entity.pdbx_description
1 polymer ?
#
loop_
_entity_poly.entity_id
_entity_poly.type
_entity_poly.pdbx_seq_one_letter_code
_entity_poly.pdbx_strand_id
1 'polypeptide(L)'
;MKPNKTFLPLYVTNFFGTLNDNFLKTLASFTVIGWLSDERVKSVAMGVTAGALVLPYILCSPLADRLTAVWRKKKIVRIAKWAELPIMAVAIAGFAVKSPWLVIGAVLLMGLQSSLYSPAKYALVRDIGGEGRISTGMGGMEGVSFLGVLAGTVAASVASERLGPTARYACLVAFAALGLAASYTIRAKEELNRALHAVNPIRYIARAYRMAGRYDGLNAVIFTLSVFWWGAAMLQMGLIVYGKAEAGLNLSATRTGALLCAAAVGIVAGQVIAGFVDRRRFLLGATLLTGWIAAGLLLVLYFVPMPPMWFGIVLGLLAFDLGFFKLPFDAEIQKVVKGPKLNTMLAYFNQVSFLFMLAASGCYALVSLAFGPKAFLLLFAVVMFVVPFLFVFSYRSVLLCTGRWIFARRYRVAVEGLTTVAQDKPLLVLPNHPAMVDPMLVGVTFWKTPLKPLSDESFFHTGIVAPTVLRTLGAVPVPDLRKHRTAKGASIARGLGDIVKSTLEDGGNVIFYPSGHIQTEPEREDIGTRQLAYNMCGDLPAGARIIGVRTRGLWGSIWSRAGRTTSPAFVPTFIKSVLLWFFWSPFVPRRRVTMHVEDLTDRVKEWSKLTRLEFNRKLEEWYNAE
;
A
#
# COMPACT_ATOMS: atom_id res chain seq x y z
N MET A 1 -21.25 28.66 -29.17
CA MET A 1 -20.35 28.88 -28.04
C MET A 1 -20.19 27.54 -27.30
N LYS A 2 -18.99 26.93 -27.29
CA LYS A 2 -18.71 25.75 -26.45
C LYS A 2 -18.86 26.20 -24.98
N PRO A 3 -19.67 25.52 -24.13
CA PRO A 3 -19.82 25.92 -22.74
C PRO A 3 -18.46 25.86 -22.06
N ASN A 4 -18.08 26.94 -21.39
CA ASN A 4 -16.84 27.04 -20.64
C ASN A 4 -16.85 25.97 -19.53
N LYS A 5 -16.26 24.81 -19.80
CA LYS A 5 -16.25 23.65 -18.92
C LYS A 5 -15.21 23.85 -17.81
N THR A 6 -15.53 24.66 -16.82
CA THR A 6 -14.64 24.95 -15.69
C THR A 6 -15.05 24.15 -14.47
N PHE A 7 -14.07 23.56 -13.78
CA PHE A 7 -14.26 22.86 -12.52
C PHE A 7 -14.42 23.83 -11.33
N LEU A 8 -14.12 25.11 -11.51
CA LEU A 8 -14.05 26.08 -10.42
C LEU A 8 -15.29 26.11 -9.51
N PRO A 9 -16.54 26.13 -10.02
CA PRO A 9 -17.73 26.12 -9.17
C PRO A 9 -17.82 24.87 -8.29
N LEU A 10 -17.44 23.71 -8.84
CA LEU A 10 -17.43 22.45 -8.09
C LEU A 10 -16.32 22.46 -7.03
N TYR A 11 -15.14 22.99 -7.35
CA TYR A 11 -14.03 23.13 -6.41
C TYR A 11 -14.37 24.06 -5.25
N VAL A 12 -14.96 25.21 -5.53
CA VAL A 12 -15.38 26.17 -4.49
C VAL A 12 -16.45 25.55 -3.58
N THR A 13 -17.45 24.86 -4.15
CA THR A 13 -18.46 24.14 -3.38
C THR A 13 -17.83 23.07 -2.47
N ASN A 14 -16.87 22.31 -2.99
CA ASN A 14 -16.18 21.28 -2.24
C ASN A 14 -15.25 21.87 -1.17
N PHE A 15 -14.55 22.96 -1.48
CA PHE A 15 -13.70 23.66 -0.52
C PHE A 15 -14.48 24.09 0.73
N PHE A 16 -15.57 24.84 0.56
CA PHE A 16 -16.38 25.29 1.68
C PHE A 16 -17.04 24.14 2.43
N GLY A 17 -17.46 23.07 1.75
CA GLY A 17 -17.97 21.87 2.41
C GLY A 17 -16.92 21.22 3.30
N THR A 18 -15.76 20.94 2.74
CA THR A 18 -14.67 20.29 3.49
C THR A 18 -14.13 21.18 4.61
N LEU A 19 -14.06 22.50 4.36
CA LEU A 19 -13.71 23.48 5.37
C LEU A 19 -14.71 23.47 6.53
N ASN A 20 -16.02 23.51 6.24
CA ASN A 20 -17.07 23.52 7.26
C ASN A 20 -17.11 22.21 8.05
N ASP A 21 -16.97 21.05 7.39
CA ASP A 21 -16.88 19.73 8.05
C ASP A 21 -15.75 19.69 9.08
N ASN A 22 -14.56 20.16 8.69
CA ASN A 22 -13.39 20.13 9.55
C ASN A 22 -13.39 21.25 10.58
N PHE A 23 -14.00 22.39 10.26
CA PHE A 23 -14.22 23.48 11.23
C PHE A 23 -15.15 23.01 12.36
N LEU A 24 -16.32 22.43 12.03
CA LEU A 24 -17.26 21.90 13.02
C LEU A 24 -16.61 20.79 13.86
N LYS A 25 -16.00 19.79 13.22
CA LYS A 25 -15.35 18.66 13.90
C LYS A 25 -14.26 19.14 14.88
N THR A 26 -13.38 20.03 14.44
CA THR A 26 -12.26 20.53 15.26
C THR A 26 -12.74 21.44 16.36
N LEU A 27 -13.69 22.33 16.07
CA LEU A 27 -14.33 23.19 17.11
C LEU A 27 -15.04 22.34 18.16
N ALA A 28 -15.81 21.31 17.73
CA ALA A 28 -16.44 20.36 18.62
C ALA A 28 -15.42 19.65 19.52
N SER A 29 -14.33 19.16 18.94
CA SER A 29 -13.26 18.48 19.66
C SER A 29 -12.65 19.35 20.74
N PHE A 30 -12.24 20.58 20.43
CA PHE A 30 -11.65 21.50 21.41
C PHE A 30 -12.66 21.95 22.47
N THR A 31 -13.92 22.18 22.10
CA THR A 31 -14.94 22.67 23.01
C THR A 31 -15.40 21.57 23.97
N VAL A 32 -15.68 20.37 23.47
CA VAL A 32 -16.10 19.22 24.29
C VAL A 32 -15.00 18.83 25.29
N ILE A 33 -13.73 18.76 24.81
CA ILE A 33 -12.59 18.50 25.71
C ILE A 33 -12.47 19.58 26.78
N GLY A 34 -12.75 20.85 26.46
CA GLY A 34 -12.72 21.96 27.41
C GLY A 34 -13.79 21.89 28.48
N TRP A 35 -14.91 21.18 28.26
CA TRP A 35 -15.98 20.98 29.25
C TRP A 35 -15.73 19.83 30.21
N LEU A 36 -14.77 18.95 29.90
CA LEU A 36 -14.45 17.74 30.65
C LEU A 36 -13.19 17.97 31.49
N SER A 37 -13.16 17.45 32.72
CA SER A 37 -12.01 17.56 33.63
C SER A 37 -11.10 16.35 33.55
N ASP A 38 -11.66 15.14 33.44
CA ASP A 38 -10.90 13.89 33.42
C ASP A 38 -10.26 13.62 32.03
N GLU A 39 -8.94 13.44 32.00
CA GLU A 39 -8.18 13.18 30.76
C GLU A 39 -8.59 11.86 30.06
N ARG A 40 -9.03 10.86 30.81
CA ARG A 40 -9.55 9.59 30.25
C ARG A 40 -10.88 9.83 29.54
N VAL A 41 -11.77 10.59 30.17
CA VAL A 41 -13.08 10.96 29.59
C VAL A 41 -12.88 11.83 28.34
N LYS A 42 -11.92 12.76 28.36
CA LYS A 42 -11.54 13.56 27.18
C LYS A 42 -11.12 12.66 25.99
N SER A 43 -10.31 11.65 26.26
CA SER A 43 -9.83 10.73 25.21
C SER A 43 -10.98 9.90 24.59
N VAL A 44 -11.92 9.44 25.44
CA VAL A 44 -13.13 8.73 24.98
C VAL A 44 -14.02 9.65 24.15
N ALA A 45 -14.31 10.86 24.64
CA ALA A 45 -15.12 11.84 23.93
C ALA A 45 -14.52 12.21 22.56
N MET A 46 -13.20 12.31 22.49
CA MET A 46 -12.49 12.53 21.25
C MET A 46 -12.67 11.37 20.25
N GLY A 47 -12.51 10.13 20.72
CA GLY A 47 -12.75 8.93 19.91
C GLY A 47 -14.19 8.87 19.40
N VAL A 48 -15.18 9.11 20.26
CA VAL A 48 -16.61 9.13 19.91
C VAL A 48 -16.90 10.22 18.87
N THR A 49 -16.37 11.44 19.06
CA THR A 49 -16.56 12.57 18.13
C THR A 49 -15.96 12.25 16.75
N ALA A 50 -14.76 11.68 16.70
CA ALA A 50 -14.13 11.27 15.45
C ALA A 50 -14.89 10.11 14.78
N GLY A 51 -15.30 9.11 15.55
CA GLY A 51 -16.10 7.99 15.07
C GLY A 51 -17.46 8.41 14.52
N ALA A 52 -18.13 9.38 15.16
CA ALA A 52 -19.41 9.92 14.72
C ALA A 52 -19.35 10.52 13.31
N LEU A 53 -18.25 11.18 12.93
CA LEU A 53 -18.07 11.68 11.57
C LEU A 53 -17.91 10.57 10.55
N VAL A 54 -17.18 9.50 10.90
CA VAL A 54 -16.74 8.45 9.97
C VAL A 54 -17.79 7.35 9.78
N LEU A 55 -18.54 7.00 10.82
CA LEU A 55 -19.53 5.93 10.82
C LEU A 55 -20.53 5.99 9.65
N PRO A 56 -21.12 7.16 9.32
CA PRO A 56 -22.04 7.28 8.20
C PRO A 56 -21.41 6.94 6.83
N TYR A 57 -20.14 7.23 6.64
CA TYR A 57 -19.45 6.89 5.38
C TYR A 57 -19.40 5.36 5.14
N ILE A 58 -19.33 4.57 6.21
CA ILE A 58 -19.33 3.11 6.10
C ILE A 58 -20.75 2.61 5.82
N LEU A 59 -21.73 3.10 6.55
CA LEU A 59 -23.11 2.60 6.50
C LEU A 59 -23.86 3.09 5.25
N CYS A 60 -23.63 4.33 4.84
CA CYS A 60 -24.43 5.01 3.82
C CYS A 60 -23.78 5.04 2.43
N SER A 61 -22.50 4.60 2.26
CA SER A 61 -21.85 4.58 0.95
C SER A 61 -22.64 3.86 -0.15
N PRO A 62 -23.24 2.67 0.07
CA PRO A 62 -24.02 2.00 -0.97
C PRO A 62 -25.33 2.72 -1.30
N LEU A 63 -25.94 3.39 -0.31
CA LEU A 63 -27.12 4.23 -0.54
C LEU A 63 -26.75 5.49 -1.34
N ALA A 64 -25.63 6.11 -1.03
CA ALA A 64 -25.11 7.28 -1.73
C ALA A 64 -24.80 6.97 -3.20
N ASP A 65 -24.20 5.81 -3.47
CA ASP A 65 -23.92 5.34 -4.83
C ASP A 65 -25.23 5.11 -5.62
N ARG A 66 -26.22 4.45 -5.00
CA ARG A 66 -27.55 4.25 -5.59
C ARG A 66 -28.27 5.58 -5.87
N LEU A 67 -28.23 6.53 -4.94
CA LEU A 67 -28.83 7.87 -5.14
C LEU A 67 -28.17 8.58 -6.32
N THR A 68 -26.84 8.51 -6.42
CA THR A 68 -26.07 9.12 -7.51
C THR A 68 -26.36 8.51 -8.88
N ALA A 69 -26.77 7.22 -8.93
CA ALA A 69 -27.18 6.55 -10.16
C ALA A 69 -28.60 6.96 -10.61
N VAL A 70 -29.51 7.23 -9.67
CA VAL A 70 -30.93 7.48 -9.95
C VAL A 70 -31.27 8.97 -10.04
N TRP A 71 -30.65 9.80 -9.21
CA TRP A 71 -30.94 11.23 -9.11
C TRP A 71 -29.88 12.08 -9.86
N ARG A 72 -30.30 13.26 -10.32
CA ARG A 72 -29.36 14.24 -10.87
C ARG A 72 -28.34 14.65 -9.81
N LYS A 73 -27.07 14.52 -10.10
CA LYS A 73 -25.94 14.75 -9.18
C LYS A 73 -25.94 16.18 -8.62
N LYS A 74 -26.26 17.21 -9.47
CA LYS A 74 -26.43 18.60 -9.00
C LYS A 74 -27.56 18.74 -7.97
N LYS A 75 -28.66 17.98 -8.12
CA LYS A 75 -29.75 17.98 -7.13
C LYS A 75 -29.28 17.41 -5.81
N ILE A 76 -28.52 16.30 -5.82
CA ILE A 76 -27.95 15.70 -4.62
C ILE A 76 -27.02 16.69 -3.91
N VAL A 77 -26.10 17.33 -4.68
CA VAL A 77 -25.18 18.35 -4.14
C VAL A 77 -25.95 19.50 -3.47
N ARG A 78 -26.97 20.04 -4.11
CA ARG A 78 -27.78 21.15 -3.54
C ARG A 78 -28.53 20.73 -2.29
N ILE A 79 -29.19 19.57 -2.30
CA ILE A 79 -29.89 19.05 -1.12
C ILE A 79 -28.91 18.86 0.04
N ALA A 80 -27.73 18.28 -0.21
CA ALA A 80 -26.70 18.12 0.77
C ALA A 80 -26.26 19.47 1.35
N LYS A 81 -26.06 20.50 0.50
CA LYS A 81 -25.68 21.85 0.94
C LYS A 81 -26.81 22.56 1.71
N TRP A 82 -28.08 22.35 1.36
CA TRP A 82 -29.20 22.81 2.17
C TRP A 82 -29.26 22.14 3.54
N ALA A 83 -28.95 20.84 3.63
CA ALA A 83 -28.94 20.10 4.88
C ALA A 83 -27.84 20.57 5.87
N GLU A 84 -26.78 21.21 5.37
CA GLU A 84 -25.74 21.78 6.24
C GLU A 84 -26.29 22.87 7.18
N LEU A 85 -27.24 23.69 6.74
CA LEU A 85 -27.77 24.80 7.54
C LEU A 85 -28.50 24.31 8.82
N PRO A 86 -29.49 23.39 8.77
CA PRO A 86 -30.10 22.85 9.99
C PRO A 86 -29.11 22.06 10.85
N ILE A 87 -28.11 21.39 10.26
CA ILE A 87 -27.05 20.73 11.02
C ILE A 87 -26.25 21.76 11.82
N MET A 88 -25.89 22.91 11.22
CA MET A 88 -25.23 24.00 11.93
C MET A 88 -26.11 24.56 13.05
N ALA A 89 -27.43 24.66 12.86
CA ALA A 89 -28.34 25.08 13.90
C ALA A 89 -28.34 24.10 15.12
N VAL A 90 -28.31 22.77 14.86
CA VAL A 90 -28.17 21.76 15.93
C VAL A 90 -26.82 21.90 16.63
N ALA A 91 -25.73 22.12 15.91
CA ALA A 91 -24.41 22.34 16.49
C ALA A 91 -24.39 23.59 17.40
N ILE A 92 -24.92 24.70 16.92
CA ILE A 92 -25.03 25.97 17.66
C ILE A 92 -25.84 25.76 18.92
N ALA A 93 -27.02 25.12 18.86
CA ALA A 93 -27.83 24.79 20.04
C ALA A 93 -27.01 23.94 21.02
N GLY A 94 -26.28 22.91 20.55
CA GLY A 94 -25.43 22.07 21.37
C GLY A 94 -24.32 22.86 22.08
N PHE A 95 -23.67 23.78 21.39
CA PHE A 95 -22.67 24.68 22.01
C PHE A 95 -23.28 25.65 23.00
N ALA A 96 -24.46 26.21 22.71
CA ALA A 96 -25.13 27.17 23.57
C ALA A 96 -25.58 26.55 24.90
N VAL A 97 -26.15 25.33 24.86
CA VAL A 97 -26.58 24.60 26.05
C VAL A 97 -25.47 23.75 26.70
N LYS A 98 -24.24 23.80 26.15
CA LYS A 98 -23.07 23.02 26.61
C LYS A 98 -23.33 21.51 26.66
N SER A 99 -24.08 20.98 25.71
CA SER A 99 -24.41 19.55 25.62
C SER A 99 -23.43 18.81 24.66
N PRO A 100 -22.52 17.96 25.17
CA PRO A 100 -21.63 17.17 24.35
C PRO A 100 -22.38 16.27 23.33
N TRP A 101 -23.52 15.71 23.78
CA TRP A 101 -24.32 14.80 22.93
C TRP A 101 -24.95 15.48 21.73
N LEU A 102 -25.46 16.73 21.90
CA LEU A 102 -25.97 17.49 20.76
C LEU A 102 -24.87 17.89 19.79
N VAL A 103 -23.71 18.26 20.29
CA VAL A 103 -22.54 18.59 19.44
C VAL A 103 -22.07 17.35 18.68
N ILE A 104 -21.92 16.20 19.33
CA ILE A 104 -21.55 14.93 18.71
C ILE A 104 -22.63 14.49 17.71
N GLY A 105 -23.91 14.68 18.03
CA GLY A 105 -25.03 14.44 17.14
C GLY A 105 -24.96 15.30 15.87
N ALA A 106 -24.60 16.57 15.99
CA ALA A 106 -24.39 17.45 14.84
C ALA A 106 -23.22 16.96 13.96
N VAL A 107 -22.11 16.49 14.54
CA VAL A 107 -20.98 15.88 13.82
C VAL A 107 -21.40 14.60 13.11
N LEU A 108 -22.23 13.75 13.73
CA LEU A 108 -22.80 12.57 13.10
C LEU A 108 -23.69 12.92 11.89
N LEU A 109 -24.58 13.89 12.05
CA LEU A 109 -25.45 14.38 10.96
C LEU A 109 -24.63 14.98 9.81
N MET A 110 -23.55 15.70 10.13
CA MET A 110 -22.61 16.22 9.14
C MET A 110 -21.90 15.09 8.38
N GLY A 111 -21.45 14.05 9.09
CA GLY A 111 -20.90 12.86 8.46
C GLY A 111 -21.91 12.16 7.53
N LEU A 112 -23.18 12.07 7.94
CA LEU A 112 -24.27 11.50 7.15
C LEU A 112 -24.48 12.29 5.85
N GLN A 113 -24.62 13.61 5.94
CA GLN A 113 -24.77 14.51 4.80
C GLN A 113 -23.56 14.39 3.84
N SER A 114 -22.34 14.44 4.38
CA SER A 114 -21.12 14.39 3.58
C SER A 114 -20.91 13.01 2.92
N SER A 115 -21.32 11.91 3.56
CA SER A 115 -21.27 10.57 2.98
C SER A 115 -22.20 10.43 1.77
N LEU A 116 -23.40 11.01 1.83
CA LEU A 116 -24.37 11.01 0.72
C LEU A 116 -23.96 11.92 -0.43
N TYR A 117 -23.27 13.01 -0.12
CA TYR A 117 -22.77 13.99 -1.10
C TYR A 117 -21.53 13.47 -1.87
N SER A 118 -20.67 12.69 -1.23
CA SER A 118 -19.34 12.33 -1.73
C SER A 118 -19.34 11.67 -3.12
N PRO A 119 -20.11 10.62 -3.45
CA PRO A 119 -20.11 10.04 -4.79
C PRO A 119 -20.60 11.01 -5.87
N ALA A 120 -21.59 11.85 -5.56
CA ALA A 120 -22.13 12.80 -6.50
C ALA A 120 -21.12 13.87 -6.92
N LYS A 121 -20.30 14.39 -5.97
CA LYS A 121 -19.26 15.37 -6.30
C LYS A 121 -18.18 14.81 -7.21
N TYR A 122 -17.72 13.57 -6.99
CA TYR A 122 -16.72 12.92 -7.82
C TYR A 122 -17.27 12.56 -9.21
N ALA A 123 -18.52 12.10 -9.29
CA ALA A 123 -19.17 11.82 -10.57
C ALA A 123 -19.36 13.08 -11.44
N LEU A 124 -19.61 14.25 -10.82
CA LEU A 124 -19.67 15.53 -11.53
C LEU A 124 -18.35 15.92 -12.20
N VAL A 125 -17.21 15.48 -11.70
CA VAL A 125 -15.91 15.73 -12.37
C VAL A 125 -15.91 15.18 -13.79
N ARG A 126 -16.45 13.95 -13.98
CA ARG A 126 -16.59 13.34 -15.30
C ARG A 126 -17.60 14.09 -16.17
N ASP A 127 -18.75 14.46 -15.60
CA ASP A 127 -19.83 15.15 -16.32
C ASP A 127 -19.41 16.55 -16.80
N ILE A 128 -18.51 17.22 -16.06
CA ILE A 128 -17.97 18.54 -16.41
C ILE A 128 -16.81 18.43 -17.40
N GLY A 129 -15.85 17.55 -17.11
CA GLY A 129 -14.57 17.47 -17.84
C GLY A 129 -14.58 16.57 -19.07
N GLY A 130 -15.50 15.59 -19.13
CA GLY A 130 -15.43 14.47 -20.07
C GLY A 130 -14.25 13.54 -19.77
N GLU A 131 -14.11 12.45 -20.53
CA GLU A 131 -13.12 11.40 -20.26
C GLU A 131 -11.66 11.92 -20.26
N GLY A 132 -11.31 12.79 -21.18
CA GLY A 132 -9.94 13.31 -21.32
C GLY A 132 -9.47 14.24 -20.20
N ARG A 133 -10.36 14.72 -19.31
CA ARG A 133 -10.02 15.66 -18.22
C ARG A 133 -10.33 15.09 -16.82
N ILE A 134 -10.66 13.81 -16.71
CA ILE A 134 -10.98 13.17 -15.41
C ILE A 134 -9.80 13.27 -14.46
N SER A 135 -8.60 12.93 -14.90
CA SER A 135 -7.39 12.93 -14.04
C SER A 135 -7.11 14.34 -13.48
N THR A 136 -7.14 15.37 -14.34
CA THR A 136 -6.94 16.76 -13.92
C THR A 136 -8.04 17.23 -12.96
N GLY A 137 -9.31 16.86 -13.26
CA GLY A 137 -10.44 17.22 -12.41
C GLY A 137 -10.42 16.56 -11.05
N MET A 138 -10.02 15.28 -10.98
CA MET A 138 -9.87 14.53 -9.72
C MET A 138 -8.70 15.06 -8.89
N GLY A 139 -7.53 15.29 -9.51
CA GLY A 139 -6.39 15.88 -8.82
C GLY A 139 -6.69 17.25 -8.22
N GLY A 140 -7.38 18.11 -8.98
CA GLY A 140 -7.84 19.41 -8.45
C GLY A 140 -8.84 19.26 -7.30
N MET A 141 -9.76 18.28 -7.38
CA MET A 141 -10.75 18.02 -6.33
C MET A 141 -10.07 17.56 -5.02
N GLU A 142 -9.09 16.66 -5.10
CA GLU A 142 -8.32 16.20 -3.95
C GLU A 142 -7.49 17.33 -3.34
N GLY A 143 -6.81 18.13 -4.17
CA GLY A 143 -6.04 19.29 -3.71
C GLY A 143 -6.89 20.31 -2.97
N VAL A 144 -8.07 20.63 -3.51
CA VAL A 144 -9.01 21.57 -2.88
C VAL A 144 -9.64 20.99 -1.62
N SER A 145 -9.94 19.68 -1.59
CA SER A 145 -10.39 19.00 -0.36
C SER A 145 -9.35 19.10 0.74
N PHE A 146 -8.09 18.86 0.39
CA PHE A 146 -6.99 18.94 1.36
C PHE A 146 -6.80 20.36 1.91
N LEU A 147 -6.86 21.39 1.04
CA LEU A 147 -6.83 22.78 1.46
C LEU A 147 -8.01 23.14 2.39
N GLY A 148 -9.21 22.61 2.09
CA GLY A 148 -10.38 22.78 2.95
C GLY A 148 -10.22 22.14 4.34
N VAL A 149 -9.63 20.94 4.41
CA VAL A 149 -9.30 20.27 5.68
C VAL A 149 -8.35 21.13 6.51
N LEU A 150 -7.26 21.60 5.91
CA LEU A 150 -6.28 22.45 6.59
C LEU A 150 -6.89 23.77 7.08
N ALA A 151 -7.53 24.49 6.17
CA ALA A 151 -8.14 25.78 6.47
C ALA A 151 -9.22 25.65 7.58
N GLY A 152 -10.07 24.63 7.50
CA GLY A 152 -11.09 24.37 8.50
C GLY A 152 -10.50 24.02 9.89
N THR A 153 -9.46 23.19 9.92
CA THR A 153 -8.77 22.81 11.17
C THR A 153 -8.10 24.02 11.83
N VAL A 154 -7.34 24.81 11.05
CA VAL A 154 -6.66 26.00 11.56
C VAL A 154 -7.66 27.06 12.00
N ALA A 155 -8.67 27.35 11.16
CA ALA A 155 -9.71 28.32 11.49
C ALA A 155 -10.46 27.95 12.78
N ALA A 156 -10.82 26.67 12.97
CA ALA A 156 -11.47 26.20 14.18
C ALA A 156 -10.57 26.32 15.42
N SER A 157 -9.27 26.03 15.27
CA SER A 157 -8.30 26.13 16.37
C SER A 157 -8.18 27.59 16.83
N VAL A 158 -8.03 28.53 15.89
CA VAL A 158 -7.99 29.97 16.18
C VAL A 158 -9.34 30.47 16.75
N ALA A 159 -10.44 30.06 16.14
CA ALA A 159 -11.77 30.44 16.57
C ALA A 159 -12.09 29.97 18.01
N SER A 160 -11.68 28.73 18.34
CA SER A 160 -11.89 28.17 19.68
C SER A 160 -11.20 28.95 20.78
N GLU A 161 -10.12 29.65 20.48
CA GLU A 161 -9.31 30.40 21.44
C GLU A 161 -9.60 31.89 21.42
N ARG A 162 -9.74 32.50 20.23
CA ARG A 162 -9.75 33.96 20.07
C ARG A 162 -11.14 34.56 19.81
N LEU A 163 -12.09 33.77 19.33
CA LEU A 163 -13.42 34.28 18.99
C LEU A 163 -14.43 34.01 20.11
N GLY A 164 -15.31 34.94 20.31
CA GLY A 164 -16.49 34.76 21.17
C GLY A 164 -17.50 33.77 20.56
N PRO A 165 -18.47 33.27 21.34
CA PRO A 165 -19.47 32.30 20.89
C PRO A 165 -20.19 32.72 19.60
N THR A 166 -20.71 33.98 19.59
CA THR A 166 -21.45 34.52 18.43
C THR A 166 -20.63 34.47 17.14
N ALA A 167 -19.36 34.86 17.20
CA ALA A 167 -18.49 34.85 16.02
C ALA A 167 -18.20 33.41 15.53
N ARG A 168 -18.04 32.44 16.44
CA ARG A 168 -17.89 31.01 16.09
C ARG A 168 -19.12 30.48 15.36
N TYR A 169 -20.32 30.83 15.86
CA TYR A 169 -21.60 30.44 15.26
C TYR A 169 -21.80 31.09 13.92
N ALA A 170 -21.44 32.36 13.75
CA ALA A 170 -21.47 33.06 12.46
C ALA A 170 -20.55 32.40 11.43
N CYS A 171 -19.36 31.95 11.80
CA CYS A 171 -18.46 31.22 10.91
C CYS A 171 -19.08 29.91 10.39
N LEU A 172 -19.71 29.10 11.26
CA LEU A 172 -20.38 27.86 10.88
C LEU A 172 -21.46 28.11 9.82
N VAL A 173 -22.32 29.10 10.04
CA VAL A 173 -23.39 29.45 9.13
C VAL A 173 -22.86 30.06 7.83
N ALA A 174 -21.84 30.93 7.91
CA ALA A 174 -21.24 31.59 6.75
C ALA A 174 -20.59 30.57 5.81
N PHE A 175 -19.84 29.62 6.33
CA PHE A 175 -19.19 28.59 5.51
C PHE A 175 -20.22 27.69 4.83
N ALA A 176 -21.28 27.28 5.52
CA ALA A 176 -22.39 26.52 4.94
C ALA A 176 -23.10 27.32 3.84
N ALA A 177 -23.40 28.60 4.09
CA ALA A 177 -24.06 29.48 3.12
C ALA A 177 -23.21 29.72 1.86
N LEU A 178 -21.91 29.94 2.01
CA LEU A 178 -20.98 30.09 0.89
C LEU A 178 -20.89 28.81 0.05
N GLY A 179 -20.83 27.65 0.68
CA GLY A 179 -20.86 26.36 0.00
C GLY A 179 -22.17 26.11 -0.75
N LEU A 180 -23.30 26.49 -0.15
CA LEU A 180 -24.63 26.43 -0.76
C LEU A 180 -24.72 27.38 -1.98
N ALA A 181 -24.34 28.63 -1.83
CA ALA A 181 -24.35 29.62 -2.94
C ALA A 181 -23.47 29.11 -4.10
N ALA A 182 -22.26 28.64 -3.83
CA ALA A 182 -21.39 28.07 -4.84
C ALA A 182 -22.02 26.87 -5.58
N SER A 183 -22.80 26.03 -4.90
CA SER A 183 -23.45 24.87 -5.50
C SER A 183 -24.43 25.20 -6.62
N TYR A 184 -25.04 26.39 -6.61
CA TYR A 184 -25.95 26.84 -7.65
C TYR A 184 -25.24 27.22 -8.94
N THR A 185 -23.96 27.56 -8.89
CA THR A 185 -23.14 27.94 -10.04
C THR A 185 -22.61 26.76 -10.84
N ILE A 186 -22.78 25.52 -10.34
CA ILE A 186 -22.30 24.28 -11.00
C ILE A 186 -23.09 24.05 -12.29
N ARG A 187 -22.36 23.99 -13.41
CA ARG A 187 -22.90 23.69 -14.75
C ARG A 187 -22.33 22.36 -15.25
N ALA A 188 -23.18 21.35 -15.41
CA ALA A 188 -22.79 20.02 -15.92
C ALA A 188 -23.90 19.45 -16.81
N LYS A 189 -23.52 18.71 -17.85
CA LYS A 189 -24.44 17.83 -18.60
C LYS A 189 -24.38 16.46 -17.90
N GLU A 190 -25.45 16.14 -17.20
CA GLU A 190 -25.50 14.91 -16.38
C GLU A 190 -26.07 13.75 -17.17
N GLU A 191 -25.35 12.62 -17.17
CA GLU A 191 -25.83 11.34 -17.63
C GLU A 191 -26.28 10.49 -16.44
N LEU A 192 -27.52 9.99 -16.47
CA LEU A 192 -28.06 9.11 -15.44
C LEU A 192 -27.77 7.66 -15.83
N ASN A 193 -27.03 6.96 -14.99
CA ASN A 193 -26.80 5.53 -15.13
C ASN A 193 -27.77 4.77 -14.20
N ARG A 194 -28.83 4.23 -14.76
CA ARG A 194 -29.91 3.55 -13.99
C ARG A 194 -29.53 2.15 -13.48
N ALA A 195 -28.26 1.76 -13.52
CA ALA A 195 -27.84 0.47 -12.98
C ALA A 195 -28.01 0.44 -11.45
N LEU A 196 -28.94 -0.39 -10.98
CA LEU A 196 -29.23 -0.57 -9.57
C LEU A 196 -28.15 -1.46 -8.93
N HIS A 197 -27.38 -0.92 -8.00
CA HIS A 197 -26.38 -1.66 -7.23
C HIS A 197 -26.94 -2.10 -5.87
N ALA A 198 -26.35 -3.15 -5.30
CA ALA A 198 -26.78 -3.68 -4.01
C ALA A 198 -26.53 -2.66 -2.88
N VAL A 199 -27.55 -2.42 -2.06
CA VAL A 199 -27.52 -1.42 -0.95
C VAL A 199 -26.81 -1.97 0.31
N ASN A 200 -26.58 -3.28 0.40
CA ASN A 200 -25.97 -3.88 1.59
C ASN A 200 -24.43 -3.64 1.61
N PRO A 201 -23.90 -2.89 2.58
CA PRO A 201 -22.48 -2.55 2.66
C PRO A 201 -21.58 -3.79 2.81
N ILE A 202 -21.99 -4.78 3.58
CA ILE A 202 -21.21 -6.01 3.82
C ILE A 202 -21.07 -6.81 2.52
N ARG A 203 -22.17 -6.98 1.77
CA ARG A 203 -22.14 -7.68 0.47
C ARG A 203 -21.32 -6.92 -0.57
N TYR A 204 -21.33 -5.59 -0.52
CA TYR A 204 -20.51 -4.74 -1.39
C TYR A 204 -19.02 -4.96 -1.10
N ILE A 205 -18.60 -4.84 0.16
CA ILE A 205 -17.19 -5.06 0.58
C ILE A 205 -16.74 -6.48 0.21
N ALA A 206 -17.54 -7.51 0.53
CA ALA A 206 -17.18 -8.90 0.24
C ALA A 206 -17.05 -9.19 -1.28
N ARG A 207 -17.86 -8.54 -2.12
CA ARG A 207 -17.73 -8.63 -3.59
C ARG A 207 -16.47 -7.92 -4.08
N ALA A 208 -16.22 -6.71 -3.59
CA ALA A 208 -15.07 -5.91 -3.96
C ALA A 208 -13.75 -6.56 -3.50
N TYR A 209 -13.70 -7.14 -2.28
CA TYR A 209 -12.59 -7.94 -1.78
C TYR A 209 -12.25 -9.11 -2.70
N ARG A 210 -13.26 -9.89 -3.11
CA ARG A 210 -13.08 -11.02 -4.04
C ARG A 210 -12.63 -10.54 -5.43
N MET A 211 -13.11 -9.39 -5.89
CA MET A 211 -12.68 -8.82 -7.17
C MET A 211 -11.23 -8.31 -7.08
N ALA A 212 -10.84 -7.66 -5.98
CA ALA A 212 -9.46 -7.23 -5.72
C ALA A 212 -8.50 -8.43 -5.63
N GLY A 213 -8.96 -9.57 -5.08
CA GLY A 213 -8.19 -10.81 -5.01
C GLY A 213 -7.82 -11.43 -6.36
N ARG A 214 -8.41 -10.97 -7.47
CA ARG A 214 -8.00 -11.35 -8.84
C ARG A 214 -6.74 -10.62 -9.33
N TYR A 215 -6.33 -9.60 -8.62
CA TYR A 215 -5.11 -8.82 -8.88
C TYR A 215 -4.07 -9.16 -7.81
N ASP A 216 -2.87 -9.52 -8.25
CA ASP A 216 -1.78 -9.88 -7.34
C ASP A 216 -1.50 -8.75 -6.33
N GLY A 217 -1.57 -9.06 -5.05
CA GLY A 217 -1.25 -8.14 -3.95
C GLY A 217 -2.20 -6.96 -3.72
N LEU A 218 -3.26 -6.76 -4.54
CA LEU A 218 -4.09 -5.55 -4.45
C LEU A 218 -4.80 -5.39 -3.10
N ASN A 219 -5.30 -6.48 -2.50
CA ASN A 219 -5.88 -6.41 -1.16
C ASN A 219 -4.83 -6.00 -0.11
N ALA A 220 -3.61 -6.54 -0.19
CA ALA A 220 -2.53 -6.17 0.71
C ALA A 220 -2.16 -4.68 0.57
N VAL A 221 -2.11 -4.16 -0.67
CA VAL A 221 -1.91 -2.73 -0.97
C VAL A 221 -3.00 -1.88 -0.31
N ILE A 222 -4.28 -2.24 -0.49
CA ILE A 222 -5.43 -1.50 0.05
C ILE A 222 -5.42 -1.53 1.58
N PHE A 223 -5.17 -2.69 2.21
CA PHE A 223 -5.11 -2.79 3.67
C PHE A 223 -3.93 -2.00 4.25
N THR A 224 -2.74 -2.09 3.66
CA THR A 224 -1.57 -1.35 4.14
C THR A 224 -1.76 0.16 3.99
N LEU A 225 -2.35 0.62 2.89
CA LEU A 225 -2.71 2.03 2.70
C LEU A 225 -3.79 2.48 3.70
N SER A 226 -4.72 1.59 4.09
CA SER A 226 -5.73 1.89 5.11
C SER A 226 -5.12 2.02 6.51
N VAL A 227 -3.99 1.35 6.79
CA VAL A 227 -3.21 1.55 8.03
C VAL A 227 -2.65 2.97 8.11
N PHE A 228 -2.22 3.57 6.99
CA PHE A 228 -1.86 4.99 6.98
C PHE A 228 -3.01 5.88 7.46
N TRP A 229 -4.23 5.68 6.96
CA TRP A 229 -5.40 6.45 7.38
C TRP A 229 -5.79 6.19 8.84
N TRP A 230 -5.63 4.95 9.30
CA TRP A 230 -5.78 4.61 10.72
C TRP A 230 -4.79 5.40 11.59
N GLY A 231 -3.50 5.42 11.21
CA GLY A 231 -2.48 6.16 11.93
C GLY A 231 -2.68 7.68 11.88
N ALA A 232 -3.09 8.24 10.75
CA ALA A 232 -3.40 9.65 10.60
C ALA A 232 -4.57 10.08 11.51
N ALA A 233 -5.62 9.24 11.64
CA ALA A 233 -6.71 9.47 12.55
C ALA A 233 -6.27 9.40 14.04
N MET A 234 -5.44 8.39 14.39
CA MET A 234 -4.83 8.28 15.73
C MET A 234 -4.01 9.51 16.08
N LEU A 235 -3.13 9.95 15.16
CA LEU A 235 -2.32 11.16 15.34
C LEU A 235 -3.18 12.40 15.55
N GLN A 236 -4.21 12.60 14.74
CA GLN A 236 -5.08 13.77 14.86
C GLN A 236 -5.75 13.83 16.24
N MET A 237 -6.33 12.71 16.69
CA MET A 237 -6.99 12.64 18.01
C MET A 237 -5.98 12.82 19.15
N GLY A 238 -4.88 12.09 19.08
CA GLY A 238 -3.84 12.13 20.11
C GLY A 238 -3.18 13.49 20.24
N LEU A 239 -2.88 14.16 19.13
CA LEU A 239 -2.28 15.50 19.16
C LEU A 239 -3.22 16.55 19.74
N ILE A 240 -4.54 16.44 19.54
CA ILE A 240 -5.51 17.36 20.14
C ILE A 240 -5.54 17.19 21.66
N VAL A 241 -5.61 15.94 22.15
CA VAL A 241 -5.70 15.67 23.59
C VAL A 241 -4.34 15.90 24.27
N TYR A 242 -3.28 15.25 23.79
CA TYR A 242 -1.93 15.37 24.37
C TYR A 242 -1.35 16.78 24.23
N GLY A 243 -1.69 17.49 23.15
CA GLY A 243 -1.26 18.87 22.92
C GLY A 243 -1.81 19.82 23.98
N LYS A 244 -3.03 19.61 24.46
CA LYS A 244 -3.69 20.47 25.48
C LYS A 244 -3.48 19.98 26.91
N ALA A 245 -3.15 18.70 27.12
CA ALA A 245 -2.98 18.13 28.45
C ALA A 245 -1.87 18.84 29.24
N GLU A 246 -2.07 19.14 30.50
CA GLU A 246 -1.05 19.74 31.40
C GLU A 246 0.18 18.85 31.52
N ALA A 247 -0.04 17.54 31.66
CA ALA A 247 1.02 16.52 31.65
C ALA A 247 1.57 16.22 30.22
N GLY A 248 1.07 16.90 29.19
CA GLY A 248 1.49 16.76 27.79
C GLY A 248 2.35 17.94 27.32
N LEU A 249 1.97 18.51 26.17
CA LEU A 249 2.68 19.67 25.61
C LEU A 249 2.19 21.01 26.17
N ASN A 250 1.09 21.02 26.89
CA ASN A 250 0.44 22.20 27.49
C ASN A 250 0.30 23.38 26.51
N LEU A 251 -0.22 23.09 25.32
CA LEU A 251 -0.36 24.06 24.24
C LEU A 251 -1.75 24.66 24.20
N SER A 252 -1.84 25.92 23.76
CA SER A 252 -3.10 26.51 23.37
C SER A 252 -3.73 25.81 22.17
N ALA A 253 -5.03 26.00 21.96
CA ALA A 253 -5.72 25.42 20.82
C ALA A 253 -5.11 25.87 19.48
N THR A 254 -4.72 27.13 19.37
CA THR A 254 -4.05 27.69 18.18
C THR A 254 -2.70 26.99 17.91
N ARG A 255 -1.87 26.80 18.96
CA ARG A 255 -0.58 26.11 18.82
C ARG A 255 -0.76 24.62 18.49
N THR A 256 -1.77 23.97 19.08
CA THR A 256 -2.14 22.58 18.74
C THR A 256 -2.60 22.48 17.28
N GLY A 257 -3.42 23.43 16.81
CA GLY A 257 -3.82 23.54 15.40
C GLY A 257 -2.65 23.74 14.45
N ALA A 258 -1.64 24.53 14.86
CA ALA A 258 -0.40 24.71 14.08
C ALA A 258 0.40 23.41 13.97
N LEU A 259 0.45 22.57 15.01
CA LEU A 259 1.07 21.23 14.92
C LEU A 259 0.32 20.32 13.94
N LEU A 260 -1.01 20.33 13.96
CA LEU A 260 -1.82 19.56 13.01
C LEU A 260 -1.60 20.04 11.57
N CYS A 261 -1.50 21.36 11.37
CA CYS A 261 -1.17 21.94 10.06
C CYS A 261 0.22 21.53 9.60
N ALA A 262 1.22 21.60 10.47
CA ALA A 262 2.60 21.19 10.16
C ALA A 262 2.67 19.72 9.76
N ALA A 263 1.95 18.84 10.45
CA ALA A 263 1.85 17.43 10.08
C ALA A 263 1.20 17.26 8.69
N ALA A 264 0.13 17.97 8.40
CA ALA A 264 -0.53 17.88 7.10
C ALA A 264 0.36 18.42 5.95
N VAL A 265 1.07 19.53 6.17
CA VAL A 265 2.06 20.06 5.21
C VAL A 265 3.20 19.08 5.01
N GLY A 266 3.69 18.44 6.08
CA GLY A 266 4.69 17.38 6.02
C GLY A 266 4.24 16.23 5.10
N ILE A 267 3.02 15.71 5.28
CA ILE A 267 2.46 14.64 4.43
C ILE A 267 2.45 15.05 2.95
N VAL A 268 1.99 16.26 2.64
CA VAL A 268 1.96 16.74 1.24
C VAL A 268 3.36 16.86 0.66
N ALA A 269 4.28 17.45 1.41
CA ALA A 269 5.67 17.59 0.97
C ALA A 269 6.31 16.22 0.69
N GLY A 270 6.07 15.23 1.58
CA GLY A 270 6.50 13.85 1.41
C GLY A 270 5.94 13.21 0.14
N GLN A 271 4.64 13.37 -0.13
CA GLN A 271 3.99 12.85 -1.35
C GLN A 271 4.54 13.51 -2.61
N VAL A 272 4.73 14.83 -2.61
CA VAL A 272 5.27 15.57 -3.76
C VAL A 272 6.70 15.09 -4.08
N ILE A 273 7.57 14.98 -3.08
CA ILE A 273 8.93 14.50 -3.28
C ILE A 273 8.95 13.04 -3.70
N ALA A 274 8.13 12.18 -3.09
CA ALA A 274 7.97 10.81 -3.52
C ALA A 274 7.55 10.71 -5.00
N GLY A 275 6.65 11.59 -5.47
CA GLY A 275 6.22 11.65 -6.86
C GLY A 275 7.36 11.99 -7.83
N PHE A 276 8.30 12.85 -7.46
CA PHE A 276 9.50 13.11 -8.27
C PHE A 276 10.49 11.94 -8.30
N VAL A 277 10.58 11.16 -7.22
CA VAL A 277 11.48 10.00 -7.10
C VAL A 277 10.89 8.77 -7.76
N ASP A 278 9.55 8.61 -7.80
CA ASP A 278 8.86 7.41 -8.31
C ASP A 278 8.82 7.32 -9.84
N ARG A 279 9.97 7.40 -10.49
CA ARG A 279 10.02 7.15 -11.93
C ARG A 279 10.01 5.65 -12.30
N ARG A 280 10.17 4.69 -11.36
CA ARG A 280 10.37 3.26 -11.70
C ARG A 280 10.00 2.25 -10.61
N ARG A 281 8.79 2.19 -10.06
CA ARG A 281 8.37 1.14 -9.07
C ARG A 281 9.33 0.92 -7.88
N PHE A 282 10.38 1.73 -7.75
CA PHE A 282 11.43 1.58 -6.76
C PHE A 282 10.92 1.86 -5.34
N LEU A 283 9.94 2.73 -5.22
CA LEU A 283 9.41 3.17 -3.92
C LEU A 283 8.57 2.10 -3.21
N LEU A 284 7.93 1.16 -3.93
CA LEU A 284 7.28 0.02 -3.28
C LEU A 284 8.27 -0.85 -2.50
N GLY A 285 9.51 -1.00 -2.99
CA GLY A 285 10.57 -1.68 -2.26
C GLY A 285 11.08 -0.93 -1.03
N ALA A 286 10.89 0.39 -0.97
CA ALA A 286 11.31 1.22 0.16
C ALA A 286 10.28 1.27 1.29
N THR A 287 9.08 0.70 1.12
CA THR A 287 7.99 0.76 2.12
C THR A 287 8.38 0.17 3.48
N LEU A 288 9.22 -0.86 3.50
CA LEU A 288 9.76 -1.42 4.74
C LEU A 288 10.63 -0.40 5.49
N LEU A 289 11.52 0.28 4.76
CA LEU A 289 12.43 1.27 5.34
C LEU A 289 11.67 2.48 5.86
N THR A 290 10.77 3.05 5.07
CA THR A 290 9.95 4.19 5.49
C THR A 290 9.04 3.82 6.67
N GLY A 291 8.43 2.62 6.67
CA GLY A 291 7.68 2.16 7.83
C GLY A 291 8.51 2.07 9.12
N TRP A 292 9.75 1.60 9.03
CA TRP A 292 10.65 1.52 10.18
C TRP A 292 11.20 2.88 10.61
N ILE A 293 11.43 3.82 9.67
CA ILE A 293 11.76 5.22 9.99
C ILE A 293 10.59 5.86 10.74
N ALA A 294 9.36 5.69 10.24
CA ALA A 294 8.17 6.19 10.94
C ALA A 294 8.06 5.59 12.35
N ALA A 295 8.26 4.27 12.51
CA ALA A 295 8.27 3.63 13.82
C ALA A 295 9.34 4.23 14.75
N GLY A 296 10.55 4.44 14.26
CA GLY A 296 11.63 5.07 15.02
C GLY A 296 11.29 6.50 15.46
N LEU A 297 10.77 7.32 14.55
CA LEU A 297 10.34 8.70 14.87
C LEU A 297 9.19 8.73 15.90
N LEU A 298 8.24 7.80 15.81
CA LEU A 298 7.16 7.64 16.79
C LEU A 298 7.71 7.22 18.17
N LEU A 299 8.70 6.34 18.24
CA LEU A 299 9.38 5.98 19.48
C LEU A 299 10.15 7.15 20.07
N VAL A 300 10.82 7.96 19.24
CA VAL A 300 11.47 9.21 19.67
C VAL A 300 10.44 10.17 20.28
N LEU A 301 9.30 10.40 19.62
CA LEU A 301 8.22 11.24 20.14
C LEU A 301 7.64 10.68 21.45
N TYR A 302 7.65 9.36 21.64
CA TYR A 302 7.11 8.72 22.83
C TYR A 302 8.10 8.76 24.01
N PHE A 303 9.36 8.37 23.82
CA PHE A 303 10.31 8.18 24.91
C PHE A 303 11.12 9.43 25.25
N VAL A 304 11.38 10.30 24.26
CA VAL A 304 12.24 11.47 24.48
C VAL A 304 11.39 12.66 24.93
N PRO A 305 11.57 13.18 26.17
CA PRO A 305 10.94 14.43 26.58
C PRO A 305 11.59 15.57 25.80
N MET A 306 10.78 16.40 25.14
CA MET A 306 11.28 17.51 24.34
C MET A 306 10.35 18.71 24.36
N PRO A 307 10.89 19.92 24.23
CA PRO A 307 10.08 21.13 24.08
C PRO A 307 9.15 21.06 22.87
N PRO A 308 8.00 21.77 22.90
CA PRO A 308 7.02 21.73 21.81
C PRO A 308 7.56 22.02 20.42
N MET A 309 8.57 22.88 20.31
CA MET A 309 9.23 23.18 19.01
C MET A 309 9.90 21.93 18.41
N TRP A 310 10.71 21.20 19.19
CA TRP A 310 11.37 19.98 18.75
C TRP A 310 10.39 18.86 18.47
N PHE A 311 9.35 18.75 19.31
CA PHE A 311 8.24 17.83 19.05
C PHE A 311 7.60 18.11 17.69
N GLY A 312 7.34 19.38 17.37
CA GLY A 312 6.80 19.81 16.08
C GLY A 312 7.72 19.47 14.89
N ILE A 313 9.05 19.62 15.04
CA ILE A 313 10.03 19.27 14.01
C ILE A 313 10.03 17.76 13.76
N VAL A 314 10.12 16.94 14.81
CA VAL A 314 10.10 15.47 14.68
C VAL A 314 8.76 14.98 14.12
N LEU A 315 7.65 15.61 14.52
CA LEU A 315 6.33 15.35 13.97
C LEU A 315 6.26 15.70 12.46
N GLY A 316 6.87 16.81 12.05
CA GLY A 316 6.96 17.21 10.65
C GLY A 316 7.76 16.20 9.81
N LEU A 317 8.88 15.71 10.35
CA LEU A 317 9.68 14.65 9.70
C LEU A 317 8.91 13.33 9.61
N LEU A 318 8.21 12.94 10.68
CA LEU A 318 7.32 11.77 10.67
C LEU A 318 6.24 11.92 9.60
N ALA A 319 5.59 13.07 9.56
CA ALA A 319 4.53 13.35 8.60
C ALA A 319 5.03 13.34 7.15
N PHE A 320 6.23 13.87 6.92
CA PHE A 320 6.91 13.81 5.63
C PHE A 320 7.17 12.36 5.20
N ASP A 321 7.73 11.53 6.09
CA ASP A 321 7.99 10.13 5.84
C ASP A 321 6.70 9.33 5.59
N LEU A 322 5.63 9.58 6.36
CA LEU A 322 4.32 8.99 6.13
C LEU A 322 3.71 9.39 4.77
N GLY A 323 3.93 10.63 4.31
CA GLY A 323 3.54 11.07 2.97
C GLY A 323 4.31 10.33 1.88
N PHE A 324 5.60 10.16 2.09
CA PHE A 324 6.48 9.40 1.20
C PHE A 324 6.10 7.91 1.16
N PHE A 325 5.73 7.33 2.30
CA PHE A 325 5.20 5.97 2.43
C PHE A 325 3.89 5.76 1.65
N LYS A 326 2.96 6.71 1.70
CA LYS A 326 1.60 6.59 1.15
C LYS A 326 1.57 6.55 -0.39
N LEU A 327 2.33 7.40 -1.06
CA LEU A 327 2.21 7.62 -2.50
C LEU A 327 2.40 6.36 -3.37
N PRO A 328 3.38 5.46 -3.10
CA PRO A 328 3.56 4.26 -3.89
C PRO A 328 2.34 3.35 -3.93
N PHE A 329 1.58 3.28 -2.83
CA PHE A 329 0.35 2.50 -2.74
C PHE A 329 -0.78 3.09 -3.57
N ASP A 330 -0.98 4.42 -3.50
CA ASP A 330 -1.96 5.13 -4.33
C ASP A 330 -1.67 4.92 -5.83
N ALA A 331 -0.39 5.00 -6.22
CA ALA A 331 0.04 4.78 -7.58
C ALA A 331 -0.16 3.32 -8.03
N GLU A 332 0.08 2.34 -7.15
CA GLU A 332 -0.04 0.93 -7.50
C GLU A 332 -1.47 0.51 -7.77
N ILE A 333 -2.46 0.98 -6.99
CA ILE A 333 -3.88 0.74 -7.26
C ILE A 333 -4.24 1.18 -8.68
N GLN A 334 -3.77 2.36 -9.11
CA GLN A 334 -4.07 2.92 -10.43
C GLN A 334 -3.30 2.24 -11.57
N LYS A 335 -2.14 1.65 -11.29
CA LYS A 335 -1.34 0.89 -12.28
C LYS A 335 -1.89 -0.50 -12.53
N VAL A 336 -2.28 -1.19 -11.45
CA VAL A 336 -2.73 -2.59 -11.50
C VAL A 336 -4.14 -2.70 -12.06
N VAL A 337 -5.03 -1.76 -11.71
CA VAL A 337 -6.44 -1.79 -12.14
C VAL A 337 -6.68 -0.76 -13.22
N LYS A 338 -7.13 -1.23 -14.39
CA LYS A 338 -7.45 -0.36 -15.54
C LYS A 338 -8.94 -0.38 -15.87
N GLY A 339 -9.39 0.69 -16.57
CA GLY A 339 -10.75 0.78 -17.10
C GLY A 339 -11.83 0.97 -16.02
N PRO A 340 -13.08 0.55 -16.29
CA PRO A 340 -14.23 0.80 -15.40
C PRO A 340 -14.10 0.20 -14.00
N LYS A 341 -13.31 -0.86 -13.85
CA LYS A 341 -13.07 -1.53 -12.55
C LYS A 341 -12.27 -0.67 -11.57
N LEU A 342 -11.49 0.31 -12.05
CA LEU A 342 -10.73 1.21 -11.19
C LEU A 342 -11.63 1.97 -10.22
N ASN A 343 -12.75 2.52 -10.69
CA ASN A 343 -13.68 3.25 -9.83
C ASN A 343 -14.22 2.38 -8.69
N THR A 344 -14.55 1.12 -8.98
CA THR A 344 -14.99 0.16 -7.95
C THR A 344 -13.89 -0.11 -6.93
N MET A 345 -12.64 -0.23 -7.36
CA MET A 345 -11.51 -0.48 -6.46
C MET A 345 -11.18 0.75 -5.61
N LEU A 346 -11.26 1.95 -6.16
CA LEU A 346 -11.10 3.20 -5.39
C LEU A 346 -12.23 3.37 -4.35
N ALA A 347 -13.48 3.03 -4.71
CA ALA A 347 -14.59 3.05 -3.76
C ALA A 347 -14.40 2.01 -2.65
N TYR A 348 -13.93 0.82 -2.98
CA TYR A 348 -13.59 -0.22 -2.01
C TYR A 348 -12.45 0.22 -1.09
N PHE A 349 -11.38 0.79 -1.63
CA PHE A 349 -10.29 1.38 -0.85
C PHE A 349 -10.80 2.44 0.15
N ASN A 350 -11.62 3.39 -0.32
CA ASN A 350 -12.20 4.40 0.56
C ASN A 350 -13.02 3.79 1.70
N GLN A 351 -13.83 2.78 1.40
CA GLN A 351 -14.67 2.12 2.42
C GLN A 351 -13.83 1.37 3.45
N VAL A 352 -12.77 0.65 3.01
CA VAL A 352 -11.83 0.00 3.93
C VAL A 352 -11.10 1.04 4.77
N SER A 353 -10.65 2.15 4.18
CA SER A 353 -9.98 3.24 4.91
C SER A 353 -10.89 3.86 5.98
N PHE A 354 -12.18 4.05 5.71
CA PHE A 354 -13.12 4.53 6.72
C PHE A 354 -13.34 3.52 7.84
N LEU A 355 -13.35 2.21 7.54
CA LEU A 355 -13.37 1.16 8.59
C LEU A 355 -12.15 1.25 9.48
N PHE A 356 -10.96 1.45 8.91
CA PHE A 356 -9.72 1.61 9.65
C PHE A 356 -9.71 2.91 10.49
N MET A 357 -10.23 4.02 9.95
CA MET A 357 -10.38 5.27 10.70
C MET A 357 -11.36 5.13 11.87
N LEU A 358 -12.45 4.38 11.68
CA LEU A 358 -13.38 4.07 12.79
C LEU A 358 -12.71 3.18 13.84
N ALA A 359 -11.98 2.14 13.41
CA ALA A 359 -11.18 1.32 14.32
C ALA A 359 -10.14 2.16 15.09
N ALA A 360 -9.49 3.14 14.44
CA ALA A 360 -8.58 4.06 15.08
C ALA A 360 -9.25 4.84 16.24
N SER A 361 -10.51 5.26 16.06
CA SER A 361 -11.26 5.97 17.10
C SER A 361 -11.46 5.10 18.36
N GLY A 362 -11.83 3.83 18.16
CA GLY A 362 -11.94 2.85 19.25
C GLY A 362 -10.59 2.50 19.89
N CYS A 363 -9.58 2.22 19.07
CA CYS A 363 -8.22 1.92 19.54
C CYS A 363 -7.65 3.09 20.35
N TYR A 364 -7.82 4.33 19.87
CA TYR A 364 -7.37 5.52 20.59
C TYR A 364 -8.02 5.62 21.96
N ALA A 365 -9.35 5.49 22.04
CA ALA A 365 -10.09 5.55 23.30
C ALA A 365 -9.61 4.49 24.29
N LEU A 366 -9.51 3.22 23.85
CA LEU A 366 -9.09 2.10 24.70
C LEU A 366 -7.64 2.24 25.18
N VAL A 367 -6.71 2.57 24.28
CA VAL A 367 -5.28 2.69 24.63
C VAL A 367 -5.04 3.90 25.54
N SER A 368 -5.74 5.01 25.30
CA SER A 368 -5.62 6.20 26.15
C SER A 368 -6.22 5.98 27.53
N LEU A 369 -7.31 5.21 27.66
CA LEU A 369 -7.87 4.79 28.93
C LEU A 369 -6.91 3.92 29.74
N ALA A 370 -6.28 2.95 29.10
CA ALA A 370 -5.42 1.97 29.75
C ALA A 370 -4.02 2.54 30.10
N PHE A 371 -3.42 3.32 29.19
CA PHE A 371 -2.00 3.69 29.25
C PHE A 371 -1.75 5.21 29.17
N GLY A 372 -2.82 6.02 29.16
CA GLY A 372 -2.73 7.47 29.08
C GLY A 372 -2.69 8.04 27.66
N PRO A 373 -2.86 9.39 27.54
CA PRO A 373 -3.12 10.04 26.26
C PRO A 373 -1.95 10.02 25.27
N LYS A 374 -0.72 9.72 25.71
CA LYS A 374 0.48 9.63 24.86
C LYS A 374 0.67 8.23 24.24
N ALA A 375 0.00 7.20 24.77
CA ALA A 375 0.23 5.80 24.42
C ALA A 375 -0.12 5.46 22.95
N PHE A 376 -0.91 6.30 22.27
CA PHE A 376 -1.20 6.14 20.85
C PHE A 376 0.06 6.18 19.97
N LEU A 377 1.11 6.92 20.38
CA LEU A 377 2.39 6.96 19.66
C LEU A 377 3.08 5.59 19.67
N LEU A 378 3.07 4.92 20.82
CA LEU A 378 3.66 3.58 20.95
C LEU A 378 2.90 2.55 20.14
N LEU A 379 1.56 2.55 20.22
CA LEU A 379 0.74 1.64 19.42
C LEU A 379 0.99 1.85 17.91
N PHE A 380 1.04 3.12 17.48
CA PHE A 380 1.30 3.42 16.07
C PHE A 380 2.72 3.01 15.65
N ALA A 381 3.71 3.17 16.53
CA ALA A 381 5.07 2.69 16.27
C ALA A 381 5.12 1.17 16.05
N VAL A 382 4.43 0.39 16.89
CA VAL A 382 4.33 -1.07 16.75
C VAL A 382 3.68 -1.43 15.41
N VAL A 383 2.59 -0.77 15.06
CA VAL A 383 1.88 -1.00 13.79
C VAL A 383 2.78 -0.67 12.59
N MET A 384 3.49 0.47 12.61
CA MET A 384 4.41 0.87 11.53
C MET A 384 5.67 -0.01 11.45
N PHE A 385 6.03 -0.70 12.51
CA PHE A 385 7.10 -1.69 12.47
C PHE A 385 6.62 -3.02 11.87
N VAL A 386 5.45 -3.51 12.27
CA VAL A 386 4.94 -4.84 11.92
C VAL A 386 4.29 -4.87 10.54
N VAL A 387 3.41 -3.91 10.22
CA VAL A 387 2.60 -3.97 8.99
C VAL A 387 3.41 -3.88 7.72
N PRO A 388 4.39 -2.96 7.57
CA PRO A 388 5.26 -2.94 6.39
C PRO A 388 6.10 -4.20 6.24
N PHE A 389 6.52 -4.82 7.34
CA PHE A 389 7.22 -6.09 7.33
C PHE A 389 6.33 -7.22 6.78
N LEU A 390 5.09 -7.35 7.28
CA LEU A 390 4.13 -8.34 6.78
C LEU A 390 3.75 -8.08 5.32
N PHE A 391 3.68 -6.80 4.92
CA PHE A 391 3.36 -6.41 3.54
C PHE A 391 4.40 -6.91 2.53
N VAL A 392 5.69 -6.88 2.88
CA VAL A 392 6.75 -7.42 2.00
C VAL A 392 6.48 -8.86 1.63
N PHE A 393 5.96 -9.67 2.57
CA PHE A 393 5.65 -11.08 2.35
C PHE A 393 4.25 -11.35 1.80
N SER A 394 3.44 -10.30 1.64
CA SER A 394 2.06 -10.42 1.13
C SER A 394 1.93 -10.06 -0.34
N TYR A 395 2.98 -9.48 -0.95
CA TYR A 395 2.94 -9.03 -2.34
C TYR A 395 4.27 -9.32 -3.05
N ARG A 396 4.21 -10.20 -4.07
CA ARG A 396 5.38 -10.68 -4.82
C ARG A 396 6.25 -9.56 -5.38
N SER A 397 5.65 -8.54 -5.98
CA SER A 397 6.40 -7.42 -6.54
C SER A 397 7.18 -6.65 -5.48
N VAL A 398 6.61 -6.46 -4.29
CA VAL A 398 7.27 -5.78 -3.17
C VAL A 398 8.40 -6.63 -2.62
N LEU A 399 8.18 -7.93 -2.45
CA LEU A 399 9.21 -8.89 -2.01
C LEU A 399 10.43 -8.84 -2.93
N LEU A 400 10.23 -8.88 -4.25
CA LEU A 400 11.31 -8.82 -5.23
C LEU A 400 12.02 -7.46 -5.25
N CYS A 401 11.28 -6.34 -5.16
CA CYS A 401 11.86 -5.00 -5.09
C CYS A 401 12.68 -4.80 -3.80
N THR A 402 12.15 -5.24 -2.66
CA THR A 402 12.85 -5.18 -1.37
C THR A 402 14.09 -6.08 -1.39
N GLY A 403 13.95 -7.31 -1.92
CA GLY A 403 15.06 -8.24 -2.10
C GLY A 403 16.17 -7.64 -2.96
N ARG A 404 15.83 -7.00 -4.10
CA ARG A 404 16.81 -6.31 -4.94
C ARG A 404 17.61 -5.26 -4.16
N TRP A 405 16.95 -4.49 -3.31
CA TRP A 405 17.59 -3.47 -2.49
C TRP A 405 18.52 -4.09 -1.43
N ILE A 406 18.07 -5.17 -0.77
CA ILE A 406 18.85 -5.92 0.21
C ILE A 406 20.10 -6.52 -0.46
N PHE A 407 19.94 -7.19 -1.58
CA PHE A 407 21.04 -7.85 -2.27
C PHE A 407 22.04 -6.86 -2.90
N ALA A 408 21.59 -5.68 -3.35
CA ALA A 408 22.47 -4.63 -3.89
C ALA A 408 23.50 -4.12 -2.86
N ARG A 409 23.25 -4.27 -1.55
CA ARG A 409 24.23 -3.95 -0.50
C ARG A 409 25.39 -4.96 -0.45
N ARG A 410 25.14 -6.21 -0.81
CA ARG A 410 26.12 -7.31 -0.69
C ARG A 410 26.70 -7.77 -2.02
N TYR A 411 25.92 -7.66 -3.08
CA TYR A 411 26.30 -8.14 -4.42
C TYR A 411 26.31 -6.97 -5.42
N ARG A 412 27.35 -6.94 -6.28
CA ARG A 412 27.40 -6.08 -7.45
C ARG A 412 27.12 -6.96 -8.66
N VAL A 413 25.84 -7.02 -9.08
CA VAL A 413 25.40 -7.87 -10.18
C VAL A 413 25.53 -7.09 -11.48
N ALA A 414 26.34 -7.57 -12.41
CA ALA A 414 26.38 -7.11 -13.79
C ALA A 414 25.53 -8.07 -14.64
N VAL A 415 24.54 -7.53 -15.35
CA VAL A 415 23.60 -8.31 -16.14
C VAL A 415 23.78 -7.94 -17.61
N GLU A 416 24.05 -8.93 -18.44
CA GLU A 416 24.20 -8.81 -19.90
C GLU A 416 23.07 -9.54 -20.59
N GLY A 417 22.59 -9.01 -21.72
CA GLY A 417 21.58 -9.65 -22.56
C GLY A 417 20.13 -9.56 -22.11
N LEU A 418 19.82 -9.09 -20.87
CA LEU A 418 18.44 -9.03 -20.37
C LEU A 418 17.51 -8.12 -21.22
N THR A 419 18.07 -7.09 -21.83
CA THR A 419 17.31 -6.14 -22.67
C THR A 419 16.93 -6.71 -24.04
N THR A 420 17.58 -7.76 -24.48
CA THR A 420 17.32 -8.44 -25.76
C THR A 420 16.23 -9.52 -25.63
N VAL A 421 15.86 -9.87 -24.38
CA VAL A 421 14.82 -10.87 -24.11
C VAL A 421 13.44 -10.25 -24.24
N ALA A 422 12.56 -10.88 -25.03
CA ALA A 422 11.16 -10.50 -25.19
C ALA A 422 10.37 -10.75 -23.88
N GLN A 423 10.31 -9.74 -22.99
CA GLN A 423 9.66 -9.86 -21.68
C GLN A 423 8.11 -9.78 -21.75
N ASP A 424 7.54 -9.58 -22.91
CA ASP A 424 6.11 -9.61 -23.21
C ASP A 424 5.55 -11.01 -23.53
N LYS A 425 6.44 -12.00 -23.66
CA LYS A 425 6.13 -13.40 -23.90
C LYS A 425 6.25 -14.22 -22.61
N PRO A 426 5.54 -15.36 -22.49
CA PRO A 426 5.77 -16.31 -21.39
C PRO A 426 7.21 -16.84 -21.42
N LEU A 427 7.88 -16.85 -20.27
CA LEU A 427 9.28 -17.22 -20.16
C LEU A 427 9.46 -18.53 -19.37
N LEU A 428 10.22 -19.46 -19.92
CA LEU A 428 10.80 -20.57 -19.20
C LEU A 428 12.29 -20.25 -18.97
N VAL A 429 12.66 -19.95 -17.73
CA VAL A 429 14.01 -19.52 -17.37
C VAL A 429 14.80 -20.69 -16.81
N LEU A 430 15.93 -20.96 -17.41
CA LEU A 430 16.83 -22.09 -17.11
C LEU A 430 18.20 -21.54 -16.63
N PRO A 431 18.40 -21.33 -15.33
CA PRO A 431 19.71 -20.91 -14.81
C PRO A 431 20.62 -22.09 -14.44
N ASN A 432 21.94 -21.85 -14.41
CA ASN A 432 22.88 -22.69 -13.68
C ASN A 432 22.76 -22.45 -12.17
N HIS A 433 23.30 -23.37 -11.33
CA HIS A 433 23.09 -23.35 -9.89
C HIS A 433 24.39 -23.23 -9.06
N PRO A 434 25.12 -22.10 -9.12
CA PRO A 434 26.42 -21.95 -8.46
C PRO A 434 26.33 -21.86 -6.92
N ALA A 435 25.20 -21.42 -6.34
CA ALA A 435 25.07 -21.26 -4.91
C ALA A 435 23.59 -21.22 -4.51
N MET A 436 23.26 -21.52 -3.25
CA MET A 436 21.88 -21.51 -2.72
C MET A 436 21.20 -20.11 -2.77
N VAL A 437 21.97 -19.04 -2.93
CA VAL A 437 21.44 -17.65 -3.02
C VAL A 437 21.07 -17.24 -4.45
N ASP A 438 21.51 -17.97 -5.46
CA ASP A 438 21.29 -17.55 -6.85
C ASP A 438 19.80 -17.51 -7.27
N PRO A 439 18.89 -18.40 -6.79
CA PRO A 439 17.47 -18.29 -7.13
C PRO A 439 16.88 -16.94 -6.71
N MET A 440 17.34 -16.40 -5.59
CA MET A 440 16.92 -15.07 -5.15
C MET A 440 17.51 -13.98 -6.01
N LEU A 441 18.78 -14.07 -6.39
CA LEU A 441 19.44 -13.10 -7.27
C LEU A 441 18.85 -13.09 -8.68
N VAL A 442 18.55 -14.26 -9.26
CA VAL A 442 17.86 -14.36 -10.54
C VAL A 442 16.44 -13.80 -10.41
N GLY A 443 15.70 -14.18 -9.37
CA GLY A 443 14.34 -13.68 -9.12
C GLY A 443 14.28 -12.14 -9.04
N VAL A 444 15.20 -11.50 -8.28
CA VAL A 444 15.24 -10.03 -8.18
C VAL A 444 15.78 -9.36 -9.45
N THR A 445 16.51 -10.06 -10.30
CA THR A 445 16.94 -9.57 -11.61
C THR A 445 15.75 -9.51 -12.57
N PHE A 446 14.87 -10.50 -12.53
CA PHE A 446 13.62 -10.56 -13.30
C PHE A 446 12.42 -9.92 -12.56
N TRP A 447 12.64 -8.96 -11.68
CA TRP A 447 11.58 -8.38 -10.83
C TRP A 447 10.41 -7.77 -11.62
N LYS A 448 10.60 -7.35 -12.88
CA LYS A 448 9.55 -6.83 -13.77
C LYS A 448 8.69 -7.93 -14.39
N THR A 449 9.26 -9.11 -14.57
CA THR A 449 8.64 -10.33 -15.10
C THR A 449 8.75 -11.43 -14.05
N PRO A 450 7.94 -11.38 -12.97
CA PRO A 450 8.12 -12.28 -11.83
C PRO A 450 8.04 -13.74 -12.24
N LEU A 451 9.05 -14.51 -11.82
CA LEU A 451 9.19 -15.92 -12.12
C LEU A 451 8.53 -16.78 -11.04
N LYS A 452 7.86 -17.86 -11.42
CA LYS A 452 7.29 -18.88 -10.55
C LYS A 452 8.33 -19.99 -10.36
N PRO A 453 8.96 -20.14 -9.19
CA PRO A 453 10.03 -21.10 -9.03
C PRO A 453 9.51 -22.52 -8.81
N LEU A 454 10.20 -23.50 -9.39
CA LEU A 454 10.13 -24.90 -8.97
C LEU A 454 11.17 -25.11 -7.87
N SER A 455 10.76 -25.48 -6.68
CA SER A 455 11.63 -25.58 -5.51
C SER A 455 11.45 -26.90 -4.77
N ASP A 456 12.53 -27.44 -4.21
CA ASP A 456 12.49 -28.63 -3.37
C ASP A 456 11.46 -28.49 -2.25
N GLU A 457 10.60 -29.50 -2.07
CA GLU A 457 9.53 -29.52 -1.08
C GLU A 457 10.04 -29.29 0.36
N SER A 458 11.28 -29.68 0.66
CA SER A 458 11.88 -29.51 1.99
C SER A 458 11.96 -28.03 2.41
N PHE A 459 12.13 -27.10 1.48
CA PHE A 459 12.17 -25.66 1.79
C PHE A 459 10.80 -25.11 2.22
N PHE A 460 9.69 -25.77 1.86
CA PHE A 460 8.35 -25.36 2.32
C PHE A 460 8.11 -25.71 3.80
N HIS A 461 9.00 -26.50 4.40
CA HIS A 461 8.95 -26.93 5.79
C HIS A 461 10.18 -26.44 6.60
N THR A 462 11.05 -25.62 5.98
CA THR A 462 12.31 -25.15 6.61
C THR A 462 12.14 -23.77 7.24
N GLY A 463 11.87 -23.69 8.53
CA GLY A 463 11.69 -22.45 9.27
C GLY A 463 10.44 -21.68 8.83
N ILE A 464 10.40 -20.36 9.08
CA ILE A 464 9.25 -19.51 8.74
C ILE A 464 9.50 -18.70 7.44
N VAL A 465 10.72 -18.25 7.22
CA VAL A 465 11.07 -17.32 6.14
C VAL A 465 10.99 -18.00 4.77
N ALA A 466 11.62 -19.17 4.61
CA ALA A 466 11.68 -19.86 3.33
C ALA A 466 10.27 -20.24 2.80
N PRO A 467 9.38 -20.89 3.62
CA PRO A 467 8.03 -21.18 3.17
C PRO A 467 7.22 -19.94 2.81
N THR A 468 7.37 -18.85 3.58
CA THR A 468 6.64 -17.61 3.32
C THR A 468 7.08 -16.98 2.02
N VAL A 469 8.39 -16.87 1.78
CA VAL A 469 8.94 -16.35 0.52
C VAL A 469 8.49 -17.21 -0.67
N LEU A 470 8.61 -18.54 -0.59
CA LEU A 470 8.23 -19.44 -1.67
C LEU A 470 6.74 -19.34 -2.01
N ARG A 471 5.87 -19.30 -0.98
CA ARG A 471 4.42 -19.13 -1.17
C ARG A 471 4.09 -17.78 -1.83
N THR A 472 4.74 -16.70 -1.39
CA THR A 472 4.55 -15.37 -1.97
C THR A 472 4.99 -15.31 -3.43
N LEU A 473 6.06 -16.02 -3.78
CA LEU A 473 6.51 -16.17 -5.18
C LEU A 473 5.62 -17.09 -6.01
N GLY A 474 4.69 -17.82 -5.39
CA GLY A 474 3.87 -18.83 -6.05
C GLY A 474 4.67 -20.06 -6.45
N ALA A 475 5.70 -20.41 -5.67
CA ALA A 475 6.56 -21.55 -5.94
C ALA A 475 5.79 -22.87 -5.95
N VAL A 476 6.21 -23.77 -6.85
CA VAL A 476 5.67 -25.13 -6.97
C VAL A 476 6.61 -26.10 -6.24
N PRO A 477 6.12 -26.88 -5.25
CA PRO A 477 6.95 -27.85 -4.57
C PRO A 477 7.29 -29.02 -5.50
N VAL A 478 8.58 -29.37 -5.55
CA VAL A 478 9.10 -30.54 -6.27
C VAL A 478 9.52 -31.58 -5.24
N PRO A 479 8.90 -32.76 -5.22
CA PRO A 479 9.24 -33.80 -4.27
C PRO A 479 10.62 -34.40 -4.59
N ASP A 480 11.47 -34.60 -3.56
CA ASP A 480 12.73 -35.33 -3.71
C ASP A 480 12.46 -36.84 -3.72
N LEU A 481 12.33 -37.41 -4.91
CA LEU A 481 12.07 -38.85 -5.09
C LEU A 481 13.20 -39.75 -4.61
N ARG A 482 14.38 -39.21 -4.31
CA ARG A 482 15.50 -39.98 -3.71
C ARG A 482 15.29 -40.22 -2.21
N LYS A 483 14.69 -39.21 -1.55
CA LYS A 483 14.40 -39.30 -0.09
C LYS A 483 13.04 -39.90 0.20
N HIS A 484 12.04 -39.66 -0.67
CA HIS A 484 10.67 -40.12 -0.46
C HIS A 484 10.10 -40.78 -1.71
N ARG A 485 10.34 -42.10 -1.82
CA ARG A 485 9.77 -42.97 -2.87
C ARG A 485 8.28 -43.24 -2.60
N THR A 486 7.42 -42.20 -2.55
CA THR A 486 6.00 -42.36 -2.35
C THR A 486 5.27 -42.29 -3.72
N ALA A 487 4.17 -43.07 -3.85
CA ALA A 487 3.32 -43.03 -5.04
C ALA A 487 2.81 -41.61 -5.33
N LYS A 488 2.52 -40.83 -4.29
CA LYS A 488 2.10 -39.43 -4.39
C LYS A 488 3.22 -38.53 -4.93
N GLY A 489 4.46 -38.70 -4.47
CA GLY A 489 5.61 -37.95 -4.96
C GLY A 489 5.88 -38.23 -6.46
N ALA A 490 5.78 -39.50 -6.88
CA ALA A 490 5.91 -39.88 -8.28
C ALA A 490 4.79 -39.31 -9.17
N SER A 491 3.57 -39.20 -8.65
CA SER A 491 2.44 -38.57 -9.37
C SER A 491 2.66 -37.09 -9.54
N ILE A 492 3.07 -36.36 -8.48
CA ILE A 492 3.39 -34.92 -8.55
C ILE A 492 4.53 -34.68 -9.52
N ALA A 493 5.60 -35.46 -9.48
CA ALA A 493 6.75 -35.30 -10.38
C ALA A 493 6.35 -35.50 -11.87
N ARG A 494 5.43 -36.40 -12.16
CA ARG A 494 4.86 -36.58 -13.51
C ARG A 494 4.01 -35.40 -13.94
N GLY A 495 3.20 -34.82 -13.03
CA GLY A 495 2.37 -33.65 -13.31
C GLY A 495 3.12 -32.29 -13.38
N LEU A 496 4.41 -32.24 -13.07
CA LEU A 496 5.18 -30.99 -13.12
C LEU A 496 5.22 -30.39 -14.54
N GLY A 497 5.31 -31.21 -15.56
CA GLY A 497 5.25 -30.78 -16.96
C GLY A 497 3.96 -30.05 -17.27
N ASP A 498 2.81 -30.60 -16.87
CA ASP A 498 1.49 -30.02 -17.08
C ASP A 498 1.32 -28.70 -16.33
N ILE A 499 1.86 -28.60 -15.10
CA ILE A 499 1.83 -27.37 -14.29
C ILE A 499 2.66 -26.27 -14.96
N VAL A 500 3.84 -26.58 -15.50
CA VAL A 500 4.67 -25.62 -16.20
C VAL A 500 3.99 -25.18 -17.48
N LYS A 501 3.47 -26.12 -18.28
CA LYS A 501 2.76 -25.86 -19.52
C LYS A 501 1.55 -24.97 -19.30
N SER A 502 0.65 -25.31 -18.37
CA SER A 502 -0.52 -24.50 -18.06
C SER A 502 -0.13 -23.08 -17.54
N THR A 503 0.94 -22.98 -16.73
CA THR A 503 1.43 -21.67 -16.27
C THR A 503 1.91 -20.79 -17.43
N LEU A 504 2.58 -21.36 -18.40
CA LEU A 504 3.05 -20.63 -19.60
C LEU A 504 1.88 -20.28 -20.54
N GLU A 505 0.90 -21.17 -20.70
CA GLU A 505 -0.34 -20.93 -21.46
C GLU A 505 -1.15 -19.77 -20.87
N ASP A 506 -1.20 -19.67 -19.55
CA ASP A 506 -1.82 -18.55 -18.81
C ASP A 506 -1.00 -17.24 -18.88
N GLY A 507 0.11 -17.20 -19.63
CA GLY A 507 0.98 -16.04 -19.77
C GLY A 507 1.93 -15.82 -18.59
N GLY A 508 2.08 -16.80 -17.69
CA GLY A 508 3.00 -16.76 -16.57
C GLY A 508 4.43 -17.11 -16.95
N ASN A 509 5.37 -16.89 -16.02
CA ASN A 509 6.78 -17.19 -16.21
C ASN A 509 7.24 -18.22 -15.18
N VAL A 510 8.07 -19.15 -15.59
CA VAL A 510 8.56 -20.26 -14.75
C VAL A 510 10.08 -20.24 -14.70
N ILE A 511 10.65 -20.58 -13.55
CA ILE A 511 12.10 -20.81 -13.39
C ILE A 511 12.35 -22.17 -12.73
N PHE A 512 13.26 -22.93 -13.28
CA PHE A 512 13.78 -24.11 -12.63
C PHE A 512 15.23 -24.37 -13.03
N TYR A 513 15.94 -25.11 -12.20
CA TYR A 513 17.37 -25.43 -12.33
C TYR A 513 17.53 -26.80 -12.97
N PRO A 514 18.08 -26.91 -14.20
CA PRO A 514 18.22 -28.19 -14.92
C PRO A 514 19.02 -29.24 -14.18
N SER A 515 20.08 -28.85 -13.48
CA SER A 515 20.91 -29.77 -12.67
C SER A 515 20.18 -30.28 -11.41
N GLY A 516 19.22 -29.51 -10.87
CA GLY A 516 18.52 -29.85 -9.62
C GLY A 516 19.42 -29.95 -8.40
N HIS A 517 20.63 -29.42 -8.44
CA HIS A 517 21.57 -29.36 -7.32
C HIS A 517 22.56 -28.20 -7.50
N ILE A 518 23.14 -27.73 -6.41
CA ILE A 518 24.17 -26.70 -6.41
C ILE A 518 25.46 -27.29 -7.01
N GLN A 519 26.19 -26.49 -7.79
CA GLN A 519 27.49 -26.86 -8.35
C GLN A 519 28.42 -27.51 -7.35
N THR A 520 29.10 -28.57 -7.76
CA THR A 520 30.07 -29.33 -6.98
C THR A 520 31.51 -28.95 -7.29
N GLU A 521 31.75 -28.38 -8.45
CA GLU A 521 33.04 -27.91 -8.95
C GLU A 521 33.01 -26.41 -9.25
N PRO A 522 34.16 -25.72 -9.21
CA PRO A 522 34.25 -24.30 -9.50
C PRO A 522 33.70 -23.96 -10.90
N GLU A 523 32.68 -23.06 -10.93
CA GLU A 523 32.09 -22.51 -12.15
C GLU A 523 31.66 -23.54 -13.19
N ARG A 524 31.47 -24.82 -12.80
CA ARG A 524 31.07 -25.93 -13.68
C ARG A 524 29.68 -26.45 -13.32
N GLU A 525 28.78 -26.42 -14.29
CA GLU A 525 27.44 -27.00 -14.18
C GLU A 525 27.44 -28.44 -14.72
N ASP A 526 26.76 -29.34 -14.00
CA ASP A 526 26.58 -30.74 -14.35
C ASP A 526 25.11 -31.12 -14.26
N ILE A 527 24.49 -31.45 -15.38
CA ILE A 527 23.08 -31.87 -15.48
C ILE A 527 23.00 -33.40 -15.47
N GLY A 528 23.97 -34.07 -16.10
CA GLY A 528 24.08 -35.52 -16.15
C GLY A 528 22.86 -36.19 -16.78
N THR A 529 22.22 -37.11 -16.05
CA THR A 529 21.11 -37.93 -16.56
C THR A 529 19.73 -37.36 -16.21
N ARG A 530 19.62 -36.09 -15.82
CA ARG A 530 18.34 -35.46 -15.42
C ARG A 530 17.37 -35.37 -16.60
N GLN A 531 16.06 -35.51 -16.31
CA GLN A 531 15.03 -35.61 -17.35
C GLN A 531 14.19 -34.33 -17.47
N LEU A 532 14.10 -33.52 -16.40
CA LEU A 532 13.12 -32.45 -16.28
C LEU A 532 13.26 -31.42 -17.39
N ALA A 533 14.48 -30.92 -17.63
CA ALA A 533 14.72 -29.91 -18.67
C ALA A 533 14.39 -30.44 -20.07
N TYR A 534 14.82 -31.65 -20.38
CA TYR A 534 14.55 -32.30 -21.68
C TYR A 534 13.02 -32.43 -21.91
N ASN A 535 12.29 -32.96 -20.91
CA ASN A 535 10.84 -33.16 -21.04
C ASN A 535 10.07 -31.85 -21.18
N MET A 536 10.46 -30.83 -20.39
CA MET A 536 9.77 -29.53 -20.44
C MET A 536 10.05 -28.73 -21.70
N CYS A 537 11.28 -28.79 -22.20
CA CYS A 537 11.66 -28.05 -23.40
C CYS A 537 11.12 -28.68 -24.70
N GLY A 538 10.78 -29.98 -24.66
CA GLY A 538 10.21 -30.69 -25.82
C GLY A 538 8.74 -30.39 -26.10
N ASP A 539 7.94 -29.96 -25.07
CA ASP A 539 6.50 -29.73 -25.19
C ASP A 539 6.11 -28.34 -24.67
N LEU A 540 6.65 -27.29 -25.31
CA LEU A 540 6.37 -25.90 -24.93
C LEU A 540 5.17 -25.31 -25.69
N PRO A 541 4.33 -24.48 -25.04
CA PRO A 541 3.27 -23.75 -25.70
C PRO A 541 3.79 -22.82 -26.81
N ALA A 542 2.96 -22.63 -27.84
CA ALA A 542 3.30 -21.71 -28.93
C ALA A 542 3.50 -20.28 -28.39
N GLY A 543 4.64 -19.68 -28.70
CA GLY A 543 5.00 -18.32 -28.28
C GLY A 543 5.76 -18.22 -26.96
N ALA A 544 5.90 -19.30 -26.18
CA ALA A 544 6.79 -19.32 -25.02
C ALA A 544 8.26 -19.23 -25.44
N ARG A 545 9.09 -18.56 -24.64
CA ARG A 545 10.53 -18.40 -24.86
C ARG A 545 11.31 -19.13 -23.79
N ILE A 546 12.44 -19.71 -24.18
CA ILE A 546 13.40 -20.37 -23.29
C ILE A 546 14.58 -19.44 -23.08
N ILE A 547 14.80 -19.04 -21.84
CA ILE A 547 15.86 -18.11 -21.48
C ILE A 547 16.92 -18.83 -20.64
N GLY A 548 18.10 -18.92 -21.17
CA GLY A 548 19.27 -19.37 -20.41
C GLY A 548 19.82 -18.24 -19.53
N VAL A 549 20.19 -18.57 -18.32
CA VAL A 549 20.85 -17.62 -17.39
C VAL A 549 22.11 -18.26 -16.84
N ARG A 550 23.27 -17.70 -17.21
CA ARG A 550 24.57 -18.14 -16.72
C ARG A 550 25.08 -17.18 -15.67
N THR A 551 25.11 -17.64 -14.43
CA THR A 551 25.55 -16.86 -13.26
C THR A 551 26.95 -17.30 -12.84
N ARG A 552 27.89 -16.35 -12.72
CA ARG A 552 29.27 -16.57 -12.27
C ARG A 552 29.63 -15.67 -11.09
N GLY A 553 30.69 -16.04 -10.36
CA GLY A 553 31.21 -15.28 -9.24
C GLY A 553 30.56 -15.62 -7.89
N LEU A 554 29.68 -16.61 -7.81
CA LEU A 554 29.07 -17.06 -6.54
C LEU A 554 29.83 -18.22 -5.89
N TRP A 555 30.68 -18.93 -6.64
CA TRP A 555 31.55 -19.96 -6.07
C TRP A 555 32.51 -19.36 -5.03
N GLY A 556 32.70 -20.02 -3.89
CA GLY A 556 33.44 -19.46 -2.75
C GLY A 556 32.65 -18.51 -1.85
N SER A 557 31.34 -18.30 -2.09
CA SER A 557 30.45 -17.61 -1.17
C SER A 557 30.05 -18.53 -0.01
N ILE A 558 29.55 -17.96 1.08
CA ILE A 558 29.00 -18.74 2.20
C ILE A 558 27.82 -19.63 1.82
N TRP A 559 27.20 -19.36 0.66
CA TRP A 559 26.06 -20.07 0.08
C TRP A 559 26.46 -21.17 -0.92
N SER A 560 27.74 -21.27 -1.30
CA SER A 560 28.26 -22.26 -2.24
C SER A 560 28.79 -23.52 -1.52
N ARG A 561 29.07 -24.56 -2.28
CA ARG A 561 29.71 -25.77 -1.78
C ARG A 561 31.24 -25.71 -1.68
N ALA A 562 31.85 -24.58 -2.03
CA ALA A 562 33.29 -24.42 -1.98
C ALA A 562 33.88 -24.82 -0.61
N GLY A 563 34.83 -25.77 -0.61
CA GLY A 563 35.42 -26.31 0.61
C GLY A 563 34.48 -27.18 1.46
N ARG A 564 33.37 -27.69 0.89
CA ARG A 564 32.39 -28.54 1.61
C ARG A 564 31.99 -29.75 0.77
N THR A 565 31.76 -30.84 1.46
CA THR A 565 31.24 -32.09 0.83
C THR A 565 29.72 -32.05 0.61
N THR A 566 29.00 -31.25 1.42
CA THR A 566 27.54 -31.14 1.37
C THR A 566 27.11 -29.68 1.13
N SER A 567 25.88 -29.48 0.67
CA SER A 567 25.29 -28.14 0.54
C SER A 567 25.18 -27.45 1.90
N PRO A 568 25.36 -26.11 1.98
CA PRO A 568 25.20 -25.35 3.21
C PRO A 568 23.80 -25.56 3.82
N ALA A 569 23.71 -25.71 5.13
CA ALA A 569 22.41 -25.72 5.81
C ALA A 569 21.76 -24.33 5.71
N PHE A 570 20.50 -24.27 5.26
CA PHE A 570 19.82 -22.98 4.94
C PHE A 570 19.73 -22.05 6.14
N VAL A 571 19.17 -22.52 7.27
CA VAL A 571 18.90 -21.65 8.43
C VAL A 571 20.16 -21.04 9.05
N PRO A 572 21.22 -21.80 9.38
CA PRO A 572 22.45 -21.20 9.90
C PRO A 572 23.12 -20.24 8.92
N THR A 573 23.12 -20.56 7.62
CA THR A 573 23.71 -19.71 6.58
C THR A 573 22.91 -18.43 6.41
N PHE A 574 21.57 -18.49 6.50
CA PHE A 574 20.69 -17.34 6.47
C PHE A 574 20.95 -16.41 7.66
N ILE A 575 20.99 -16.93 8.90
CA ILE A 575 21.28 -16.15 10.10
C ILE A 575 22.66 -15.48 9.97
N LYS A 576 23.69 -16.23 9.55
CA LYS A 576 25.02 -15.67 9.29
C LYS A 576 25.01 -14.55 8.25
N SER A 577 24.22 -14.71 7.18
CA SER A 577 24.07 -13.70 6.14
C SER A 577 23.42 -12.43 6.66
N VAL A 578 22.38 -12.55 7.50
CA VAL A 578 21.69 -11.41 8.13
C VAL A 578 22.66 -10.66 9.05
N LEU A 579 23.40 -11.38 9.90
CA LEU A 579 24.39 -10.76 10.79
C LEU A 579 25.50 -10.04 9.99
N LEU A 580 26.02 -10.70 8.94
CA LEU A 580 27.00 -10.07 8.04
C LEU A 580 26.42 -8.83 7.34
N TRP A 581 25.17 -8.85 6.96
CA TRP A 581 24.51 -7.73 6.30
C TRP A 581 24.36 -6.53 7.25
N PHE A 582 23.93 -6.74 8.49
CA PHE A 582 23.72 -5.68 9.48
C PHE A 582 25.03 -5.08 10.00
N PHE A 583 25.95 -5.93 10.45
CA PHE A 583 27.12 -5.47 11.19
C PHE A 583 28.37 -5.26 10.33
N TRP A 584 28.50 -6.01 9.24
CA TRP A 584 29.74 -6.02 8.45
C TRP A 584 29.60 -5.50 7.03
N SER A 585 28.37 -5.23 6.55
CA SER A 585 28.19 -4.80 5.16
C SER A 585 28.91 -3.50 4.79
N PRO A 586 29.17 -2.53 5.69
CA PRO A 586 29.98 -1.35 5.37
C PRO A 586 31.48 -1.66 5.16
N PHE A 587 31.97 -2.74 5.80
CA PHE A 587 33.39 -3.07 5.84
C PHE A 587 33.80 -4.18 4.86
N VAL A 588 32.84 -4.94 4.35
CA VAL A 588 33.09 -6.06 3.44
C VAL A 588 32.80 -5.64 2.00
N PRO A 589 33.77 -5.78 1.05
CA PRO A 589 33.56 -5.45 -0.35
C PRO A 589 32.37 -6.20 -0.94
N ARG A 590 31.61 -5.51 -1.82
CA ARG A 590 30.51 -6.13 -2.55
C ARG A 590 31.07 -7.23 -3.45
N ARG A 591 30.47 -8.42 -3.36
CA ARG A 591 30.85 -9.53 -4.22
C ARG A 591 30.41 -9.25 -5.66
N ARG A 592 31.33 -9.36 -6.61
CA ARG A 592 31.03 -9.24 -8.03
C ARG A 592 30.35 -10.51 -8.53
N VAL A 593 29.22 -10.36 -9.21
CA VAL A 593 28.46 -11.45 -9.83
C VAL A 593 28.14 -11.02 -11.26
N THR A 594 28.38 -11.88 -12.22
CA THR A 594 27.97 -11.66 -13.61
C THR A 594 26.82 -12.59 -13.94
N MET A 595 25.81 -12.08 -14.64
CA MET A 595 24.69 -12.84 -15.18
C MET A 595 24.61 -12.59 -16.68
N HIS A 596 24.87 -13.63 -17.46
CA HIS A 596 24.65 -13.60 -18.90
C HIS A 596 23.28 -14.22 -19.20
N VAL A 597 22.42 -13.45 -19.86
CA VAL A 597 21.02 -13.82 -20.16
C VAL A 597 20.89 -13.91 -21.68
N GLU A 598 20.45 -15.06 -22.19
CA GLU A 598 20.33 -15.32 -23.63
C GLU A 598 19.01 -16.04 -23.95
N ASP A 599 18.39 -15.66 -25.07
CA ASP A 599 17.25 -16.40 -25.63
C ASP A 599 17.75 -17.64 -26.33
N LEU A 600 17.52 -18.80 -25.75
CA LEU A 600 17.93 -20.10 -26.25
C LEU A 600 16.82 -20.82 -27.03
N THR A 601 15.69 -20.19 -27.29
CA THR A 601 14.48 -20.83 -27.82
C THR A 601 14.75 -21.64 -29.05
N ASP A 602 15.46 -21.09 -30.02
CA ASP A 602 15.68 -21.77 -31.30
C ASP A 602 16.74 -22.90 -31.16
N ARG A 603 17.81 -22.67 -30.40
CA ARG A 603 18.80 -23.71 -30.10
C ARG A 603 18.19 -24.88 -29.32
N VAL A 604 17.41 -24.61 -28.33
CA VAL A 604 16.78 -25.66 -27.50
C VAL A 604 15.76 -26.46 -28.31
N LYS A 605 15.05 -25.84 -29.26
CA LYS A 605 14.19 -26.56 -30.22
C LYS A 605 14.98 -27.54 -31.09
N GLU A 606 16.19 -27.19 -31.49
CA GLU A 606 17.06 -28.11 -32.23
C GLU A 606 17.58 -29.22 -31.30
N TRP A 607 18.04 -28.87 -30.11
CA TRP A 607 18.56 -29.83 -29.13
C TRP A 607 17.50 -30.81 -28.62
N SER A 608 16.24 -30.39 -28.56
CA SER A 608 15.12 -31.28 -28.11
C SER A 608 14.84 -32.45 -29.08
N LYS A 609 15.35 -32.38 -30.32
CA LYS A 609 15.32 -33.49 -31.31
C LYS A 609 16.39 -34.56 -31.06
N LEU A 610 17.39 -34.24 -30.24
CA LEU A 610 18.50 -35.15 -29.90
C LEU A 610 18.07 -36.11 -28.79
N THR A 611 18.95 -37.06 -28.46
CA THR A 611 18.76 -37.89 -27.26
C THR A 611 18.86 -37.01 -26.00
N ARG A 612 18.23 -37.46 -24.92
CA ARG A 612 18.28 -36.74 -23.59
C ARG A 612 19.72 -36.45 -23.15
N LEU A 613 20.64 -37.38 -23.33
CA LEU A 613 22.03 -37.19 -22.90
C LEU A 613 22.75 -36.15 -23.75
N GLU A 614 22.51 -36.14 -25.06
CA GLU A 614 23.05 -35.13 -25.96
C GLU A 614 22.47 -33.76 -25.68
N PHE A 615 21.15 -33.66 -25.43
CA PHE A 615 20.50 -32.42 -25.01
C PHE A 615 21.15 -31.85 -23.76
N ASN A 616 21.28 -32.66 -22.70
CA ASN A 616 21.90 -32.23 -21.44
C ASN A 616 23.34 -31.77 -21.66
N ARG A 617 24.13 -32.52 -22.48
CA ARG A 617 25.50 -32.13 -22.81
C ARG A 617 25.56 -30.78 -23.55
N LYS A 618 24.66 -30.54 -24.51
CA LYS A 618 24.59 -29.24 -25.22
C LYS A 618 24.27 -28.09 -24.28
N LEU A 619 23.36 -28.28 -23.32
CA LEU A 619 23.03 -27.31 -22.35
C LEU A 619 24.16 -27.07 -21.34
N GLU A 620 24.89 -28.14 -20.94
CA GLU A 620 26.11 -28.05 -20.09
C GLU A 620 27.23 -27.31 -20.84
N GLU A 621 27.46 -27.60 -22.13
CA GLU A 621 28.43 -26.87 -22.95
C GLU A 621 28.13 -25.37 -22.98
N TRP A 622 26.84 -24.99 -23.05
CA TRP A 622 26.43 -23.57 -23.01
C TRP A 622 26.69 -22.94 -21.63
N TYR A 623 26.37 -23.62 -20.52
CA TYR A 623 26.66 -23.09 -19.20
C TYR A 623 28.14 -22.95 -18.91
N ASN A 624 28.94 -23.89 -19.39
CA ASN A 624 30.37 -24.00 -19.09
C ASN A 624 31.23 -23.23 -20.10
N ALA A 625 30.64 -22.65 -21.16
CA ALA A 625 31.38 -21.81 -22.11
C ALA A 625 31.92 -20.56 -21.38
N GLU A 626 33.14 -20.12 -21.77
CA GLU A 626 33.84 -18.96 -21.16
C GLU A 626 33.07 -17.63 -21.30
#